data_3c6d372530846158f26ec8a734b3bddd
#
_entry.id   3c6d372530846158f26ec8a734b3bddd
#
_cell.length_a   1.000
_cell.length_b   1.000
_cell.length_c   1.000
_cell.angle_alpha   90.00
_cell.angle_beta   90.00
_cell.angle_gamma   90.00
#
_symmetry.space_group_name_H-M   'P 1'
#
loop_
_entity.id
_entity.type
_entity.pdbx_description
1 polymer ?
#
loop_
_entity_poly.entity_id
_entity_poly.type
_entity_poly.pdbx_seq_one_letter_code
_entity_poly.pdbx_strand_id
1 'polypeptide(L)'
;LVIDTATQALSVALLDDGAPLGHFHEIVGRGHAEALLPAIAALPDGGRADAIAVDVGPGSFTGVRIGIAAARALALAWNIPLHGYGALAMIAARAAAGDHKDESLAVTITGGHGELFWQAFSTDGLAPLGPPASTPIAELAKQLTQPTLYGTGAEALVTARGHGTAVSLYPDAADYPLVAGLPPLPPSPLYCRGADARPMAERAAS
;
A
#
# COMPACT_ATOMS: atom_id res chain seq x y z
N LEU A 1 -9.34 -11.89 7.53
CA LEU A 1 -9.50 -11.33 6.20
C LEU A 1 -8.55 -10.15 6.01
N VAL A 2 -7.81 -10.13 4.90
CA VAL A 2 -6.93 -9.03 4.51
C VAL A 2 -7.47 -8.38 3.25
N ILE A 3 -7.46 -7.04 3.20
CA ILE A 3 -8.00 -6.24 2.08
C ILE A 3 -6.98 -5.21 1.64
N ASP A 4 -6.63 -5.21 0.36
CA ASP A 4 -5.78 -4.21 -0.27
C ASP A 4 -6.41 -3.64 -1.54
N THR A 5 -6.52 -2.33 -1.59
CA THR A 5 -7.07 -1.56 -2.71
C THR A 5 -6.29 -0.26 -2.94
N ALA A 6 -5.10 -0.15 -2.35
CA ALA A 6 -4.33 1.09 -2.34
C ALA A 6 -3.61 1.40 -3.66
N THR A 7 -3.43 0.40 -4.52
CA THR A 7 -2.76 0.55 -5.82
C THR A 7 -3.72 0.22 -6.97
N GLN A 8 -3.21 -0.08 -8.15
CA GLN A 8 -4.01 -0.58 -9.27
C GLN A 8 -4.40 -2.06 -9.10
N ALA A 9 -3.72 -2.76 -8.20
CA ALA A 9 -4.09 -4.10 -7.81
C ALA A 9 -5.24 -4.06 -6.80
N LEU A 10 -6.17 -4.99 -6.95
CA LEU A 10 -7.11 -5.43 -5.92
C LEU A 10 -6.59 -6.74 -5.39
N SER A 11 -6.34 -6.81 -4.09
CA SER A 11 -5.94 -8.06 -3.44
C SER A 11 -6.76 -8.30 -2.19
N VAL A 12 -7.28 -9.52 -2.04
CA VAL A 12 -7.93 -9.99 -0.82
C VAL A 12 -7.47 -11.39 -0.50
N ALA A 13 -7.27 -11.69 0.78
CA ALA A 13 -6.89 -13.01 1.26
C ALA A 13 -7.63 -13.36 2.55
N LEU A 14 -8.10 -14.59 2.64
CA LEU A 14 -8.51 -15.21 3.90
C LEU A 14 -7.34 -16.04 4.40
N LEU A 15 -6.85 -15.71 5.59
CA LEU A 15 -5.70 -16.39 6.20
C LEU A 15 -6.14 -17.13 7.46
N ASP A 16 -5.53 -18.28 7.70
CA ASP A 16 -5.61 -19.04 8.95
C ASP A 16 -4.19 -19.30 9.45
N ASP A 17 -3.86 -18.80 10.63
CA ASP A 17 -2.50 -18.86 11.20
C ASP A 17 -1.39 -18.41 10.22
N GLY A 18 -1.70 -17.40 9.39
CA GLY A 18 -0.77 -16.88 8.38
C GLY A 18 -0.74 -17.66 7.05
N ALA A 19 -1.41 -18.80 6.95
CA ALA A 19 -1.54 -19.56 5.71
C ALA A 19 -2.78 -19.12 4.92
N PRO A 20 -2.69 -18.90 3.59
CA PRO A 20 -3.84 -18.52 2.79
C PRO A 20 -4.82 -19.70 2.61
N LEU A 21 -6.06 -19.53 3.07
CA LEU A 21 -7.18 -20.42 2.76
C LEU A 21 -7.80 -20.09 1.41
N GLY A 22 -7.75 -18.84 1.01
CA GLY A 22 -8.21 -18.33 -0.28
C GLY A 22 -7.62 -16.96 -0.56
N HIS A 23 -7.42 -16.69 -1.85
CA HIS A 23 -6.72 -15.49 -2.29
C HIS A 23 -7.24 -15.03 -3.66
N PHE A 24 -7.35 -13.72 -3.84
CA PHE A 24 -7.61 -13.07 -5.10
C PHE A 24 -6.63 -11.90 -5.25
N HIS A 25 -5.98 -11.80 -6.41
CA HIS A 25 -5.08 -10.70 -6.74
C HIS A 25 -5.13 -10.41 -8.24
N GLU A 26 -5.63 -9.24 -8.62
CA GLU A 26 -5.71 -8.81 -10.02
C GLU A 26 -5.46 -7.31 -10.17
N ILE A 27 -4.92 -6.92 -11.32
CA ILE A 27 -4.76 -5.52 -11.71
C ILE A 27 -6.08 -5.02 -12.30
N VAL A 28 -6.94 -4.47 -11.47
CA VAL A 28 -8.27 -3.99 -11.85
C VAL A 28 -8.29 -2.51 -12.28
N GLY A 29 -7.19 -1.81 -12.07
CA GLY A 29 -7.06 -0.40 -12.43
C GLY A 29 -8.00 0.52 -11.66
N ARG A 30 -9.21 0.78 -12.17
CA ARG A 30 -10.25 1.61 -11.51
C ARG A 30 -11.46 0.83 -11.05
N GLY A 31 -11.49 -0.49 -11.23
CA GLY A 31 -12.63 -1.36 -10.95
C GLY A 31 -12.78 -1.83 -9.51
N HIS A 32 -12.10 -1.21 -8.52
CA HIS A 32 -12.10 -1.69 -7.13
C HIS A 32 -13.49 -1.73 -6.49
N ALA A 33 -14.34 -0.73 -6.77
CA ALA A 33 -15.66 -0.63 -6.14
C ALA A 33 -16.58 -1.78 -6.56
N GLU A 34 -16.52 -2.16 -7.82
CA GLU A 34 -17.32 -3.22 -8.40
C GLU A 34 -16.77 -4.60 -8.07
N ALA A 35 -15.43 -4.76 -7.99
CA ALA A 35 -14.76 -6.04 -7.86
C ALA A 35 -14.55 -6.50 -6.41
N LEU A 36 -14.43 -5.58 -5.43
CA LEU A 36 -14.00 -5.90 -4.07
C LEU A 36 -14.95 -6.87 -3.35
N LEU A 37 -16.23 -6.55 -3.26
CA LEU A 37 -17.19 -7.42 -2.56
C LEU A 37 -17.40 -8.77 -3.24
N PRO A 38 -17.51 -8.86 -4.58
CA PRO A 38 -17.48 -10.15 -5.28
C PRO A 38 -16.23 -10.97 -5.01
N ALA A 39 -15.03 -10.34 -4.99
CA ALA A 39 -13.79 -11.04 -4.68
C ALA A 39 -13.77 -11.60 -3.25
N ILE A 40 -14.25 -10.82 -2.26
CA ILE A 40 -14.38 -11.30 -0.87
C ILE A 40 -15.41 -12.44 -0.80
N ALA A 41 -16.56 -12.30 -1.44
CA ALA A 41 -17.61 -13.32 -1.41
C ALA A 41 -17.19 -14.65 -2.08
N ALA A 42 -16.22 -14.61 -2.98
CA ALA A 42 -15.67 -15.81 -3.62
C ALA A 42 -14.63 -16.56 -2.75
N LEU A 43 -14.15 -15.95 -1.67
CA LEU A 43 -13.26 -16.63 -0.72
C LEU A 43 -14.03 -17.71 0.08
N PRO A 44 -13.33 -18.72 0.65
CA PRO A 44 -13.96 -19.69 1.53
C PRO A 44 -14.83 -19.02 2.60
N ASP A 45 -15.99 -19.58 2.89
CA ASP A 45 -17.01 -19.06 3.81
C ASP A 45 -17.38 -17.58 3.57
N GLY A 46 -17.34 -17.14 2.28
CA GLY A 46 -17.62 -15.75 1.92
C GLY A 46 -16.63 -14.75 2.51
N GLY A 47 -15.41 -15.17 2.79
CA GLY A 47 -14.36 -14.36 3.40
C GLY A 47 -14.55 -14.04 4.89
N ARG A 48 -15.48 -14.73 5.58
CA ARG A 48 -15.74 -14.52 7.01
C ARG A 48 -14.51 -14.84 7.84
N ALA A 49 -14.19 -13.97 8.79
CA ALA A 49 -12.98 -14.04 9.61
C ALA A 49 -13.21 -13.52 11.02
N ASP A 50 -12.26 -13.77 11.92
CA ASP A 50 -12.27 -13.28 13.31
C ASP A 50 -11.64 -11.89 13.46
N ALA A 51 -10.94 -11.41 12.41
CA ALA A 51 -10.36 -10.06 12.35
C ALA A 51 -10.20 -9.61 10.90
N ILE A 52 -10.14 -8.30 10.69
CA ILE A 52 -9.86 -7.71 9.37
C ILE A 52 -8.61 -6.83 9.47
N ALA A 53 -7.68 -7.02 8.52
CA ALA A 53 -6.60 -6.09 8.23
C ALA A 53 -6.88 -5.39 6.90
N VAL A 54 -6.73 -4.05 6.85
CA VAL A 54 -6.98 -3.27 5.63
C VAL A 54 -5.80 -2.37 5.32
N ASP A 55 -5.41 -2.28 4.05
CA ASP A 55 -4.42 -1.31 3.61
C ASP A 55 -4.98 0.11 3.74
N VAL A 56 -4.23 0.95 4.47
CA VAL A 56 -4.58 2.35 4.70
C VAL A 56 -3.79 3.31 3.79
N GLY A 57 -2.99 2.78 2.87
CA GLY A 57 -2.14 3.54 1.96
C GLY A 57 -0.70 3.74 2.46
N PRO A 58 0.01 4.71 1.91
CA PRO A 58 -0.43 5.68 0.89
C PRO A 58 -0.68 5.02 -0.48
N GLY A 59 -1.55 5.63 -1.28
CA GLY A 59 -1.87 5.11 -2.61
C GLY A 59 -3.02 5.87 -3.28
N SER A 60 -3.80 5.16 -4.07
CA SER A 60 -5.00 5.68 -4.72
C SER A 60 -5.97 6.28 -3.73
N PHE A 61 -6.26 7.57 -3.88
CA PHE A 61 -7.21 8.29 -3.01
C PHE A 61 -8.59 7.61 -2.92
N THR A 62 -9.10 7.12 -4.04
CA THR A 62 -10.39 6.44 -4.10
C THR A 62 -10.25 4.99 -3.62
N GLY A 63 -9.23 4.28 -4.09
CA GLY A 63 -9.01 2.89 -3.76
C GLY A 63 -8.89 2.65 -2.25
N VAL A 64 -8.01 3.36 -1.56
CA VAL A 64 -7.84 3.27 -0.10
C VAL A 64 -9.19 3.47 0.64
N ARG A 65 -10.01 4.43 0.21
CA ARG A 65 -11.31 4.65 0.85
C ARG A 65 -12.32 3.55 0.60
N ILE A 66 -12.31 2.96 -0.60
CA ILE A 66 -13.17 1.81 -0.93
C ILE A 66 -12.85 0.64 0.01
N GLY A 67 -11.57 0.28 0.15
CA GLY A 67 -11.13 -0.79 1.03
C GLY A 67 -11.50 -0.55 2.49
N ILE A 68 -11.18 0.64 3.01
CA ILE A 68 -11.49 0.99 4.41
C ILE A 68 -12.99 1.02 4.66
N ALA A 69 -13.82 1.53 3.74
CA ALA A 69 -15.26 1.56 3.90
C ALA A 69 -15.85 0.14 3.94
N ALA A 70 -15.43 -0.73 3.03
CA ALA A 70 -15.85 -2.13 3.02
C ALA A 70 -15.39 -2.86 4.29
N ALA A 71 -14.12 -2.71 4.69
CA ALA A 71 -13.58 -3.31 5.90
C ALA A 71 -14.34 -2.89 7.16
N ARG A 72 -14.67 -1.60 7.29
CA ARG A 72 -15.46 -1.08 8.43
C ARG A 72 -16.88 -1.65 8.45
N ALA A 73 -17.53 -1.73 7.28
CA ALA A 73 -18.88 -2.29 7.17
C ALA A 73 -18.90 -3.78 7.56
N LEU A 74 -17.94 -4.56 7.06
CA LEU A 74 -17.81 -5.98 7.38
C LEU A 74 -17.44 -6.20 8.87
N ALA A 75 -16.47 -5.44 9.40
CA ALA A 75 -16.09 -5.55 10.81
C ALA A 75 -17.27 -5.23 11.74
N LEU A 76 -18.06 -4.20 11.41
CA LEU A 76 -19.29 -3.87 12.16
C LEU A 76 -20.33 -5.00 12.07
N ALA A 77 -20.59 -5.50 10.85
CA ALA A 77 -21.59 -6.54 10.62
C ALA A 77 -21.23 -7.87 11.31
N TRP A 78 -19.95 -8.19 11.37
CA TRP A 78 -19.45 -9.43 11.97
C TRP A 78 -19.07 -9.27 13.44
N ASN A 79 -19.05 -8.04 13.98
CA ASN A 79 -18.66 -7.69 15.33
C ASN A 79 -17.24 -8.18 15.67
N ILE A 80 -16.26 -7.87 14.80
CA ILE A 80 -14.86 -8.30 14.89
C ILE A 80 -13.91 -7.11 14.85
N PRO A 81 -12.66 -7.26 15.35
CA PRO A 81 -11.66 -6.21 15.30
C PRO A 81 -11.22 -5.88 13.86
N LEU A 82 -10.88 -4.59 13.68
CA LEU A 82 -10.35 -4.05 12.43
C LEU A 82 -9.12 -3.20 12.72
N HIS A 83 -8.05 -3.42 11.96
CA HIS A 83 -6.84 -2.61 12.02
C HIS A 83 -6.29 -2.33 10.61
N GLY A 84 -5.41 -1.32 10.51
CA GLY A 84 -4.76 -0.94 9.26
C GLY A 84 -3.32 -1.44 9.18
N TYR A 85 -2.81 -1.56 7.95
CA TYR A 85 -1.39 -1.69 7.63
C TYR A 85 -1.03 -0.76 6.45
N GLY A 86 0.26 -0.56 6.19
CA GLY A 86 0.71 0.39 5.16
C GLY A 86 1.16 -0.30 3.88
N ALA A 87 0.71 0.22 2.71
CA ALA A 87 1.09 -0.26 1.39
C ALA A 87 2.62 -0.29 1.17
N LEU A 88 3.33 0.77 1.59
CA LEU A 88 4.78 0.85 1.43
C LEU A 88 5.51 -0.21 2.25
N ALA A 89 5.05 -0.48 3.48
CA ALA A 89 5.62 -1.52 4.34
C ALA A 89 5.37 -2.92 3.75
N MET A 90 4.20 -3.17 3.18
CA MET A 90 3.88 -4.43 2.51
C MET A 90 4.81 -4.68 1.32
N ILE A 91 5.00 -3.69 0.45
CA ILE A 91 5.94 -3.82 -0.68
C ILE A 91 7.37 -4.01 -0.17
N ALA A 92 7.78 -3.30 0.89
CA ALA A 92 9.11 -3.46 1.49
C ALA A 92 9.32 -4.88 2.02
N ALA A 93 8.33 -5.45 2.71
CA ALA A 93 8.38 -6.80 3.24
C ALA A 93 8.49 -7.86 2.14
N ARG A 94 7.70 -7.71 1.07
CA ARG A 94 7.80 -8.56 -0.12
C ARG A 94 9.16 -8.45 -0.80
N ALA A 95 9.65 -7.21 -0.94
CA ALA A 95 10.98 -6.98 -1.47
C ALA A 95 12.06 -7.65 -0.60
N ALA A 96 12.02 -7.46 0.72
CA ALA A 96 13.00 -8.03 1.66
C ALA A 96 12.97 -9.56 1.77
N ALA A 97 11.86 -10.21 1.42
CA ALA A 97 11.77 -11.66 1.34
C ALA A 97 12.57 -12.26 0.16
N GLY A 98 12.98 -11.41 -0.79
CA GLY A 98 13.87 -11.81 -1.88
C GLY A 98 15.34 -11.83 -1.48
N ASP A 99 16.22 -12.18 -2.43
CA ASP A 99 17.68 -12.23 -2.22
C ASP A 99 18.27 -10.81 -2.34
N HIS A 100 18.44 -10.11 -1.20
CA HIS A 100 18.96 -8.75 -1.12
C HIS A 100 20.37 -8.71 -0.53
N LYS A 101 21.21 -7.84 -1.10
CA LYS A 101 22.55 -7.52 -0.59
C LYS A 101 22.64 -6.11 0.00
N ASP A 102 21.60 -5.30 -0.19
CA ASP A 102 21.60 -3.91 0.24
C ASP A 102 21.13 -3.78 1.69
N GLU A 103 21.72 -2.86 2.44
CA GLU A 103 21.36 -2.59 3.85
C GLU A 103 20.02 -1.84 3.98
N SER A 104 19.55 -1.24 2.88
CA SER A 104 18.28 -0.53 2.83
C SER A 104 17.58 -0.67 1.48
N LEU A 105 16.26 -0.65 1.49
CA LEU A 105 15.44 -0.59 0.29
C LEU A 105 14.63 0.70 0.25
N ALA A 106 14.35 1.17 -0.98
CA ALA A 106 13.43 2.26 -1.22
C ALA A 106 12.21 1.75 -1.99
N VAL A 107 11.04 2.02 -1.43
CA VAL A 107 9.74 1.67 -2.02
C VAL A 107 9.05 2.91 -2.53
N THR A 108 8.48 2.81 -3.73
CA THR A 108 7.77 3.91 -4.37
C THR A 108 6.44 3.44 -4.94
N ILE A 109 5.37 4.20 -4.68
CA ILE A 109 4.04 3.99 -5.25
C ILE A 109 3.67 5.20 -6.09
N THR A 110 3.10 4.96 -7.26
CA THR A 110 2.63 6.02 -8.16
C THR A 110 1.57 6.87 -7.45
N GLY A 111 1.87 8.15 -7.30
CA GLY A 111 0.94 9.18 -6.83
C GLY A 111 0.25 9.90 -7.99
N GLY A 112 -0.64 10.83 -7.68
CA GLY A 112 -1.17 11.77 -8.67
C GLY A 112 -0.21 12.94 -8.91
N HIS A 113 -0.44 13.70 -9.99
CA HIS A 113 0.24 14.98 -10.28
C HIS A 113 1.76 14.90 -10.46
N GLY A 114 2.30 13.76 -10.94
CA GLY A 114 3.74 13.60 -11.17
C GLY A 114 4.56 13.40 -9.90
N GLU A 115 3.93 13.02 -8.80
CA GLU A 115 4.57 12.67 -7.53
C GLU A 115 4.57 11.17 -7.29
N LEU A 116 5.50 10.73 -6.45
CA LEU A 116 5.53 9.37 -5.90
C LEU A 116 5.35 9.43 -4.38
N PHE A 117 4.53 8.54 -3.86
CA PHE A 117 4.62 8.16 -2.45
C PHE A 117 5.81 7.26 -2.26
N TRP A 118 6.61 7.50 -1.23
CA TRP A 118 7.81 6.72 -1.01
C TRP A 118 8.19 6.62 0.46
N GLN A 119 8.96 5.58 0.77
CA GLN A 119 9.60 5.39 2.06
C GLN A 119 10.82 4.48 1.89
N ALA A 120 11.87 4.74 2.66
CA ALA A 120 13.01 3.85 2.76
C ALA A 120 12.93 3.02 4.05
N PHE A 121 13.42 1.79 3.97
CA PHE A 121 13.40 0.82 5.07
C PHE A 121 14.79 0.20 5.22
N SER A 122 15.18 -0.13 6.46
CA SER A 122 16.28 -1.04 6.71
C SER A 122 15.88 -2.45 6.26
N THR A 123 16.79 -3.22 5.70
CA THR A 123 16.57 -4.64 5.41
C THR A 123 16.57 -5.49 6.68
N ASP A 124 17.22 -5.02 7.75
CA ASP A 124 17.15 -5.65 9.05
C ASP A 124 15.88 -5.21 9.79
N GLY A 125 14.94 -6.13 9.96
CA GLY A 125 13.69 -5.93 10.68
C GLY A 125 12.68 -4.96 10.05
N LEU A 126 12.87 -4.52 8.79
CA LEU A 126 11.97 -3.60 8.07
C LEU A 126 11.71 -2.28 8.81
N ALA A 127 12.67 -1.80 9.59
CA ALA A 127 12.53 -0.53 10.28
C ALA A 127 12.46 0.63 9.27
N PRO A 128 11.46 1.52 9.37
CA PRO A 128 11.38 2.70 8.51
C PRO A 128 12.54 3.66 8.82
N LEU A 129 13.24 4.12 7.78
CA LEU A 129 14.33 5.09 7.89
C LEU A 129 13.87 6.55 7.85
N GLY A 130 12.56 6.77 7.84
CA GLY A 130 11.90 8.06 7.88
C GLY A 130 10.40 7.89 7.71
N PRO A 131 9.60 8.95 7.86
CA PRO A 131 8.17 8.88 7.60
C PRO A 131 7.87 8.68 6.11
N PRO A 132 6.70 8.12 5.75
CA PRO A 132 6.26 8.09 4.37
C PRO A 132 6.05 9.52 3.85
N ALA A 133 6.44 9.78 2.60
CA ALA A 133 6.39 11.10 1.99
C ALA A 133 5.80 11.04 0.58
N SER A 134 5.35 12.20 0.07
CA SER A 134 5.00 12.44 -1.33
C SER A 134 5.98 13.46 -1.90
N THR A 135 6.64 13.11 -3.00
CA THR A 135 7.69 13.96 -3.61
C THR A 135 7.58 13.93 -5.13
N PRO A 136 7.75 15.08 -5.81
CA PRO A 136 7.85 15.12 -7.27
C PRO A 136 8.96 14.20 -7.79
N ILE A 137 8.70 13.48 -8.87
CA ILE A 137 9.62 12.47 -9.42
C ILE A 137 11.01 13.07 -9.67
N ALA A 138 11.08 14.27 -10.25
CA ALA A 138 12.35 14.92 -10.60
C ALA A 138 13.19 15.31 -9.35
N GLU A 139 12.55 15.59 -8.23
CA GLU A 139 13.23 15.85 -6.96
C GLU A 139 13.66 14.55 -6.30
N LEU A 140 12.77 13.56 -6.26
CA LEU A 140 13.04 12.27 -5.65
C LEU A 140 14.18 11.53 -6.37
N ALA A 141 14.29 11.70 -7.70
CA ALA A 141 15.39 11.17 -8.50
C ALA A 141 16.79 11.65 -8.07
N LYS A 142 16.87 12.80 -7.41
CA LYS A 142 18.12 13.37 -6.87
C LYS A 142 18.38 12.96 -5.41
N GLN A 143 17.36 12.51 -4.70
CA GLN A 143 17.43 12.22 -3.26
C GLN A 143 17.74 10.76 -2.98
N LEU A 144 17.07 9.84 -3.68
CA LEU A 144 17.23 8.41 -3.44
C LEU A 144 18.49 7.87 -4.13
N THR A 145 19.31 7.16 -3.36
CA THR A 145 20.59 6.60 -3.82
C THR A 145 20.57 5.09 -4.00
N GLN A 146 19.55 4.40 -3.52
CA GLN A 146 19.43 2.95 -3.61
C GLN A 146 19.51 2.50 -5.07
N PRO A 147 20.33 1.48 -5.39
CA PRO A 147 20.50 1.02 -6.77
C PRO A 147 19.25 0.32 -7.31
N THR A 148 18.50 -0.34 -6.43
CA THR A 148 17.22 -0.98 -6.77
C THR A 148 16.07 -0.28 -6.08
N LEU A 149 15.02 0.01 -6.87
CA LEU A 149 13.79 0.66 -6.41
C LEU A 149 12.63 -0.31 -6.61
N TYR A 150 11.75 -0.38 -5.62
CA TYR A 150 10.64 -1.32 -5.59
C TYR A 150 9.29 -0.61 -5.64
N GLY A 151 8.29 -1.26 -6.21
CA GLY A 151 6.91 -0.81 -6.22
C GLY A 151 6.45 -0.22 -7.55
N THR A 152 5.21 0.27 -7.57
CA THR A 152 4.53 0.71 -8.80
C THR A 152 5.09 2.00 -9.39
N GLY A 153 5.85 2.77 -8.61
CA GLY A 153 6.52 4.01 -9.04
C GLY A 153 7.98 3.83 -9.46
N ALA A 154 8.55 2.63 -9.28
CA ALA A 154 9.97 2.37 -9.45
C ALA A 154 10.47 2.65 -10.88
N GLU A 155 9.72 2.23 -11.90
CA GLU A 155 10.08 2.45 -13.31
C GLU A 155 10.15 3.94 -13.67
N ALA A 156 9.15 4.72 -13.24
CA ALA A 156 9.11 6.15 -13.47
C ALA A 156 10.31 6.87 -12.83
N LEU A 157 10.69 6.44 -11.62
CA LEU A 157 11.81 7.03 -10.90
C LEU A 157 13.17 6.64 -11.51
N VAL A 158 13.37 5.37 -11.90
CA VAL A 158 14.58 4.91 -12.59
C VAL A 158 14.74 5.64 -13.93
N THR A 159 13.65 5.80 -14.67
CA THR A 159 13.64 6.56 -15.95
C THR A 159 14.06 8.01 -15.71
N ALA A 160 13.51 8.69 -14.72
CA ALA A 160 13.86 10.07 -14.39
C ALA A 160 15.30 10.22 -13.90
N ARG A 161 15.83 9.22 -13.20
CA ARG A 161 17.20 9.18 -12.67
C ARG A 161 18.23 8.81 -13.74
N GLY A 162 17.82 8.07 -14.78
CA GLY A 162 18.68 7.60 -15.85
C GLY A 162 19.58 6.40 -15.48
N HIS A 163 19.45 5.83 -14.30
CA HIS A 163 20.20 4.66 -13.83
C HIS A 163 19.48 3.91 -12.71
N GLY A 164 19.90 2.68 -12.43
CA GLY A 164 19.35 1.81 -11.38
C GLY A 164 18.45 0.72 -11.95
N THR A 165 17.91 -0.10 -11.06
CA THR A 165 17.00 -1.20 -11.37
C THR A 165 15.61 -0.91 -10.82
N ALA A 166 14.58 -1.07 -11.62
CA ALA A 166 13.19 -0.99 -11.19
C ALA A 166 12.61 -2.41 -11.05
N VAL A 167 12.02 -2.68 -9.90
CA VAL A 167 11.27 -3.91 -9.63
C VAL A 167 9.81 -3.54 -9.35
N SER A 168 8.96 -3.79 -10.35
CA SER A 168 7.52 -3.53 -10.20
C SER A 168 6.92 -4.54 -9.23
N LEU A 169 6.46 -4.06 -8.08
CA LEU A 169 5.77 -4.83 -7.06
C LEU A 169 4.50 -4.13 -6.64
N TYR A 170 3.45 -4.92 -6.46
CA TYR A 170 2.19 -4.47 -5.88
C TYR A 170 2.06 -5.04 -4.46
N PRO A 171 1.34 -4.38 -3.55
CA PRO A 171 0.92 -5.03 -2.30
C PRO A 171 0.10 -6.28 -2.61
N ASP A 172 0.24 -7.31 -1.79
CA ASP A 172 -0.50 -8.55 -1.94
C ASP A 172 -1.04 -8.99 -0.58
N ALA A 173 -2.34 -9.19 -0.48
CA ALA A 173 -3.01 -9.54 0.76
C ALA A 173 -2.55 -10.90 1.33
N ALA A 174 -2.12 -11.83 0.48
CA ALA A 174 -1.60 -13.12 0.90
C ALA A 174 -0.26 -13.01 1.65
N ASP A 175 0.50 -11.93 1.38
CA ASP A 175 1.78 -11.66 2.03
C ASP A 175 1.66 -10.88 3.35
N TYR A 176 0.43 -10.63 3.84
CA TYR A 176 0.20 -9.94 5.11
C TYR A 176 0.99 -10.51 6.30
N PRO A 177 1.24 -11.82 6.41
CA PRO A 177 2.09 -12.37 7.49
C PRO A 177 3.47 -11.73 7.59
N LEU A 178 4.04 -11.22 6.49
CA LEU A 178 5.32 -10.53 6.47
C LEU A 178 5.32 -9.19 7.23
N VAL A 179 4.14 -8.59 7.41
CA VAL A 179 3.97 -7.30 8.11
C VAL A 179 3.12 -7.42 9.37
N ALA A 180 2.58 -8.59 9.69
CA ALA A 180 1.71 -8.80 10.85
C ALA A 180 2.39 -8.51 12.20
N GLY A 181 3.72 -8.58 12.25
CA GLY A 181 4.53 -8.20 13.42
C GLY A 181 4.77 -6.70 13.59
N LEU A 182 4.44 -5.88 12.59
CA LEU A 182 4.57 -4.43 12.69
C LEU A 182 3.43 -3.83 13.54
N PRO A 183 3.65 -2.66 14.17
CA PRO A 183 2.57 -1.98 14.90
C PRO A 183 1.36 -1.73 13.99
N PRO A 184 0.15 -2.12 14.42
CA PRO A 184 -1.05 -1.89 13.64
C PRO A 184 -1.34 -0.40 13.51
N LEU A 185 -1.85 -0.01 12.35
CA LEU A 185 -2.28 1.36 12.08
C LEU A 185 -3.78 1.52 12.36
N PRO A 186 -4.24 2.75 12.69
CA PRO A 186 -5.66 3.05 12.68
C PRO A 186 -6.26 2.73 11.29
N PRO A 187 -7.49 2.17 11.19
CA PRO A 187 -8.13 1.90 9.92
C PRO A 187 -8.70 3.19 9.29
N SER A 188 -7.82 4.15 9.01
CA SER A 188 -8.10 5.45 8.40
C SER A 188 -7.03 5.80 7.37
N PRO A 189 -7.39 6.53 6.29
CA PRO A 189 -6.44 6.80 5.22
C PRO A 189 -5.17 7.51 5.71
N LEU A 190 -4.02 6.98 5.32
CA LEU A 190 -2.71 7.58 5.57
C LEU A 190 -2.42 8.62 4.48
N TYR A 191 -2.45 9.89 4.86
CA TYR A 191 -2.17 11.00 3.95
C TYR A 191 -0.70 11.43 4.08
N CYS A 192 0.07 11.28 3.00
CA CYS A 192 1.47 11.72 2.91
C CYS A 192 1.63 13.05 2.16
N ARG A 193 0.52 13.64 1.72
CA ARG A 193 0.46 14.93 1.03
C ARG A 193 -0.35 15.91 1.88
N GLY A 194 0.09 17.19 1.93
CA GLY A 194 -0.74 18.26 2.47
C GLY A 194 -2.07 18.40 1.71
N ALA A 195 -3.08 18.99 2.32
CA ALA A 195 -4.37 19.20 1.65
C ALA A 195 -4.18 20.07 0.40
N ASP A 196 -4.57 19.54 -0.79
CA ASP A 196 -4.53 20.30 -2.05
C ASP A 196 -5.57 21.45 -2.06
N ALA A 197 -6.53 21.41 -1.15
CA ALA A 197 -7.56 22.44 -0.99
C ALA A 197 -7.01 23.61 -0.16
N ARG A 198 -6.72 24.74 -0.83
CA ARG A 198 -6.50 26.01 -0.13
C ARG A 198 -7.85 26.56 0.30
N PRO A 199 -8.00 27.06 1.55
CA PRO A 199 -9.19 27.78 1.98
C PRO A 199 -9.53 28.92 1.00
N MET A 200 -10.82 29.16 0.74
CA MET A 200 -11.26 30.21 -0.21
C MET A 200 -10.69 31.60 0.14
N ALA A 201 -10.38 31.87 1.40
CA ALA A 201 -9.76 33.11 1.85
C ALA A 201 -8.34 33.35 1.29
N GLU A 202 -7.58 32.28 1.00
CA GLU A 202 -6.23 32.38 0.41
C GLU A 202 -6.25 32.51 -1.12
N ARG A 203 -7.37 32.15 -1.79
CA ARG A 203 -7.55 32.31 -3.23
C ARG A 203 -7.88 33.75 -3.65
N ALA A 204 -8.32 34.58 -2.73
CA ALA A 204 -8.68 35.99 -2.98
C ALA A 204 -7.49 36.96 -2.80
N ALA A 205 -6.32 36.47 -2.34
CA ALA A 205 -5.12 37.28 -2.06
C ALA A 205 -3.96 37.01 -3.06
N SER A 206 -4.18 36.24 -4.11
CA SER A 206 -3.28 36.03 -5.24
C SER A 206 -3.94 36.45 -6.54
#